data_33aba076d19eeed678ef936f12f733b3
#
_entry.id   33aba076d19eeed678ef936f12f733b3
#
_cell.length_a   1.000
_cell.length_b   1.000
_cell.length_c   1.000
_cell.angle_alpha   90.00
_cell.angle_beta   90.00
_cell.angle_gamma   90.00
#
_symmetry.space_group_name_H-M   'P 1'
#
loop_
_entity.id
_entity.type
_entity.pdbx_description
1 polymer ?
#
loop_
_entity_poly.entity_id
_entity_poly.type
_entity_poly.pdbx_seq_one_letter_code
_entity_poly.pdbx_strand_id
1 'polypeptide(L)'
;MKAGITSNTRVFVATWVHSSTGVKLPIRAMADSINKLNQQRKTHQQILFCVDGVHGFGIENQDISELGCDFFIAGTHKWIFGPRGTGIIWGNDKAWSQNEPVIPSFSASYDVWMGGMTQDQVSVGEHMSPGGFHSFEHRWALPEAFKLHMQLGKANVQKRIHELNQQTKQGLAKMAHVKLYTPASNELSSGLVCFDVQGMKPEAVVKTMHEKGIIMSNTPYRVSYARFA
;
A
#
# COMPACT_ATOMS: atom_id res chain seq x y z
N MET A 1 4.63 -9.95 -15.83
CA MET A 1 4.87 -10.77 -14.61
C MET A 1 5.59 -12.08 -14.93
N LYS A 2 4.99 -13.02 -15.65
CA LYS A 2 5.58 -14.36 -15.86
C LYS A 2 6.99 -14.37 -16.46
N ALA A 3 7.32 -13.48 -17.38
CA ALA A 3 8.62 -13.41 -18.03
C ALA A 3 9.80 -13.09 -17.09
N GLY A 4 9.54 -12.47 -15.95
CA GLY A 4 10.57 -12.13 -14.96
C GLY A 4 10.73 -13.19 -13.83
N ILE A 5 9.88 -14.21 -13.81
CA ILE A 5 9.92 -15.25 -12.78
C ILE A 5 10.78 -16.41 -13.26
N THR A 6 11.84 -16.73 -12.49
CA THR A 6 12.76 -17.85 -12.74
C THR A 6 12.65 -18.90 -11.63
N SER A 7 13.37 -20.02 -11.77
CA SER A 7 13.49 -21.04 -10.71
C SER A 7 14.06 -20.46 -9.39
N ASN A 8 14.87 -19.42 -9.48
CA ASN A 8 15.51 -18.78 -8.32
C ASN A 8 14.65 -17.69 -7.66
N THR A 9 13.53 -17.31 -8.28
CA THR A 9 12.63 -16.30 -7.68
C THR A 9 11.98 -16.85 -6.42
N ARG A 10 12.20 -16.18 -5.29
CA ARG A 10 11.69 -16.57 -3.96
C ARG A 10 10.68 -15.55 -3.43
N VAL A 11 10.79 -14.31 -3.83
CA VAL A 11 9.90 -13.22 -3.44
C VAL A 11 9.48 -12.49 -4.69
N PHE A 12 8.19 -12.22 -4.82
CA PHE A 12 7.62 -11.36 -5.83
C PHE A 12 6.93 -10.19 -5.14
N VAL A 13 7.32 -8.97 -5.48
CA VAL A 13 6.75 -7.75 -4.91
C VAL A 13 5.96 -7.00 -5.97
N ALA A 14 4.76 -6.55 -5.63
CA ALA A 14 3.95 -5.67 -6.48
C ALA A 14 3.32 -4.55 -5.68
N THR A 15 3.27 -3.36 -6.25
CA THR A 15 2.53 -2.23 -5.69
C THR A 15 1.07 -2.30 -6.15
N TRP A 16 0.12 -2.25 -5.21
CA TRP A 16 -1.32 -2.35 -5.53
C TRP A 16 -1.80 -1.17 -6.37
N VAL A 17 -1.52 0.06 -5.90
CA VAL A 17 -1.83 1.29 -6.62
C VAL A 17 -0.58 2.12 -6.79
N HIS A 18 -0.18 2.32 -8.04
CA HIS A 18 1.10 2.96 -8.37
C HIS A 18 1.06 4.47 -8.12
N SER A 19 1.92 4.95 -7.24
CA SER A 19 1.93 6.35 -6.79
C SER A 19 2.34 7.36 -7.88
N SER A 20 3.01 6.92 -8.94
CA SER A 20 3.42 7.79 -10.06
C SER A 20 2.37 7.93 -11.16
N THR A 21 1.43 6.97 -11.29
CA THR A 21 0.46 6.95 -12.39
C THR A 21 -0.97 6.72 -11.96
N GLY A 22 -1.21 6.32 -10.70
CA GLY A 22 -2.53 5.93 -10.21
C GLY A 22 -3.05 4.59 -10.75
N VAL A 23 -2.21 3.82 -11.46
CA VAL A 23 -2.59 2.50 -11.98
C VAL A 23 -2.79 1.53 -10.82
N LYS A 24 -3.95 0.87 -10.78
CA LYS A 24 -4.28 -0.21 -9.84
C LYS A 24 -4.03 -1.56 -10.50
N LEU A 25 -3.20 -2.39 -9.86
CA LEU A 25 -2.89 -3.73 -10.33
C LEU A 25 -3.93 -4.76 -9.83
N PRO A 26 -4.24 -5.79 -10.63
CA PRO A 26 -5.18 -6.86 -10.27
C PRO A 26 -4.50 -7.89 -9.34
N ILE A 27 -4.31 -7.53 -8.06
CA ILE A 27 -3.52 -8.32 -7.10
C ILE A 27 -4.03 -9.75 -6.96
N ARG A 28 -5.34 -9.96 -6.89
CA ARG A 28 -5.92 -11.30 -6.79
C ARG A 28 -5.55 -12.19 -7.98
N ALA A 29 -5.68 -11.69 -9.20
CA ALA A 29 -5.30 -12.45 -10.40
C ALA A 29 -3.80 -12.74 -10.47
N MET A 30 -2.97 -11.83 -9.93
CA MET A 30 -1.52 -12.05 -9.80
C MET A 30 -1.23 -13.13 -8.77
N ALA A 31 -1.90 -13.12 -7.62
CA ALA A 31 -1.80 -14.14 -6.58
C ALA A 31 -2.18 -15.53 -7.11
N ASP A 32 -3.30 -15.63 -7.83
CA ASP A 32 -3.75 -16.89 -8.45
C ASP A 32 -2.71 -17.44 -9.45
N SER A 33 -2.06 -16.55 -10.20
CA SER A 33 -0.99 -16.92 -11.13
C SER A 33 0.26 -17.42 -10.40
N ILE A 34 0.64 -16.80 -9.28
CA ILE A 34 1.77 -17.21 -8.45
C ILE A 34 1.46 -18.55 -7.77
N ASN A 35 0.25 -18.72 -7.26
CA ASN A 35 -0.18 -19.98 -6.64
C ASN A 35 -0.11 -21.15 -7.61
N LYS A 36 -0.52 -20.96 -8.87
CA LYS A 36 -0.37 -21.99 -9.93
C LYS A 36 1.11 -22.35 -10.17
N LEU A 37 2.01 -21.37 -10.13
CA LEU A 37 3.45 -21.63 -10.24
C LEU A 37 3.98 -22.38 -9.01
N ASN A 38 3.52 -22.02 -7.83
CA ASN A 38 3.93 -22.63 -6.58
C ASN A 38 3.52 -24.11 -6.45
N GLN A 39 2.42 -24.53 -7.09
CA GLN A 39 2.03 -25.94 -7.14
C GLN A 39 3.08 -26.84 -7.80
N GLN A 40 3.93 -26.28 -8.66
CA GLN A 40 5.00 -26.98 -9.37
C GLN A 40 6.36 -26.84 -8.67
N ARG A 41 6.42 -26.20 -7.50
CA ARG A 41 7.64 -25.92 -6.76
C ARG A 41 7.70 -26.71 -5.45
N LYS A 42 8.88 -27.10 -5.05
CA LYS A 42 9.11 -27.63 -3.70
C LYS A 42 8.78 -26.55 -2.67
N THR A 43 8.30 -26.92 -1.50
CA THR A 43 7.85 -25.98 -0.46
C THR A 43 8.87 -24.88 -0.16
N HIS A 44 10.15 -25.24 0.01
CA HIS A 44 11.23 -24.27 0.26
C HIS A 44 11.61 -23.41 -0.96
N GLN A 45 11.04 -23.68 -2.15
CA GLN A 45 11.27 -22.93 -3.39
C GLN A 45 10.05 -22.12 -3.82
N GLN A 46 8.96 -22.17 -3.06
CA GLN A 46 7.76 -21.41 -3.36
C GLN A 46 8.03 -19.89 -3.29
N ILE A 47 7.33 -19.16 -4.12
CA ILE A 47 7.40 -17.70 -4.18
C ILE A 47 6.46 -17.14 -3.11
N LEU A 48 6.97 -16.26 -2.28
CA LEU A 48 6.16 -15.40 -1.43
C LEU A 48 5.74 -14.16 -2.22
N PHE A 49 4.44 -13.87 -2.20
CA PHE A 49 3.88 -12.69 -2.85
C PHE A 49 3.68 -11.57 -1.83
N CYS A 50 4.46 -10.51 -1.96
CA CYS A 50 4.39 -9.31 -1.13
C CYS A 50 3.69 -8.19 -1.88
N VAL A 51 2.74 -7.51 -1.23
CA VAL A 51 2.00 -6.38 -1.78
C VAL A 51 2.31 -5.10 -1.01
N ASP A 52 2.85 -4.11 -1.72
CA ASP A 52 2.84 -2.72 -1.26
C ASP A 52 1.43 -2.15 -1.46
N GLY A 53 0.68 -2.07 -0.38
CA GLY A 53 -0.71 -1.63 -0.38
C GLY A 53 -0.92 -0.16 -0.05
N VAL A 54 0.13 0.64 0.08
CA VAL A 54 0.10 2.01 0.63
C VAL A 54 -0.99 2.91 0.02
N HIS A 55 -1.29 2.81 -1.27
CA HIS A 55 -2.30 3.62 -1.94
C HIS A 55 -3.62 2.91 -2.25
N GLY A 56 -3.75 1.63 -1.90
CA GLY A 56 -5.02 0.91 -1.96
C GLY A 56 -5.67 0.76 -0.57
N PHE A 57 -4.82 0.61 0.46
CA PHE A 57 -5.26 0.45 1.85
C PHE A 57 -5.95 1.72 2.37
N GLY A 58 -7.16 1.57 2.87
CA GLY A 58 -7.99 2.68 3.31
C GLY A 58 -8.87 3.29 2.22
N ILE A 59 -8.71 2.89 0.95
CA ILE A 59 -9.61 3.28 -0.16
C ILE A 59 -10.43 2.10 -0.63
N GLU A 60 -9.75 1.02 -1.08
CA GLU A 60 -10.41 -0.11 -1.70
C GLU A 60 -11.15 -0.96 -0.65
N ASN A 61 -12.41 -1.30 -0.96
CA ASN A 61 -13.24 -2.12 -0.10
C ASN A 61 -12.96 -3.61 -0.33
N GLN A 62 -11.73 -4.01 -0.06
CA GLN A 62 -11.30 -5.40 -0.10
C GLN A 62 -10.62 -5.78 1.21
N ASP A 63 -10.85 -7.00 1.66
CA ASP A 63 -10.12 -7.55 2.79
C ASP A 63 -8.75 -8.06 2.33
N ILE A 64 -7.72 -7.82 3.15
CA ILE A 64 -6.34 -8.18 2.80
C ILE A 64 -6.22 -9.69 2.54
N SER A 65 -6.92 -10.50 3.32
CA SER A 65 -6.95 -11.96 3.16
C SER A 65 -7.52 -12.40 1.80
N GLU A 66 -8.43 -11.62 1.21
CA GLU A 66 -9.04 -11.91 -0.10
C GLU A 66 -8.12 -11.54 -1.27
N LEU A 67 -7.12 -10.70 -1.06
CA LEU A 67 -6.13 -10.36 -2.08
C LEU A 67 -5.26 -11.55 -2.48
N GLY A 68 -5.13 -12.55 -1.60
CA GLY A 68 -4.37 -13.78 -1.86
C GLY A 68 -2.85 -13.59 -1.83
N CYS A 69 -2.36 -12.48 -1.31
CA CYS A 69 -0.94 -12.25 -1.07
C CYS A 69 -0.48 -12.96 0.21
N ASP A 70 0.83 -13.22 0.31
CA ASP A 70 1.45 -13.78 1.50
C ASP A 70 1.78 -12.67 2.51
N PHE A 71 2.26 -11.51 2.03
CA PHE A 71 2.48 -10.31 2.84
C PHE A 71 1.78 -9.10 2.24
N PHE A 72 1.27 -8.23 3.12
CA PHE A 72 0.72 -6.93 2.77
C PHE A 72 1.33 -5.86 3.67
N ILE A 73 1.88 -4.80 3.07
CA ILE A 73 2.59 -3.73 3.76
C ILE A 73 1.94 -2.40 3.40
N ALA A 74 1.59 -1.59 4.39
CA ALA A 74 1.02 -0.27 4.15
C ALA A 74 1.37 0.73 5.25
N GLY A 75 1.69 1.96 4.86
CA GLY A 75 1.71 3.09 5.78
C GLY A 75 0.29 3.53 6.14
N THR A 76 0.01 3.73 7.42
CA THR A 76 -1.32 4.11 7.91
C THR A 76 -1.56 5.62 7.94
N HIS A 77 -0.52 6.42 7.69
CA HIS A 77 -0.57 7.88 7.70
C HIS A 77 -1.15 8.53 6.43
N LYS A 78 -1.62 7.73 5.45
CA LYS A 78 -2.27 8.23 4.23
C LYS A 78 -3.78 8.13 4.32
N TRP A 79 -4.37 7.11 3.78
CA TRP A 79 -5.82 6.97 3.61
C TRP A 79 -6.55 6.45 4.86
N ILE A 80 -5.81 5.93 5.83
CA ILE A 80 -6.34 5.61 7.17
C ILE A 80 -6.31 6.83 8.10
N PHE A 81 -5.61 7.93 7.71
CA PHE A 81 -5.45 9.14 8.51
C PHE A 81 -4.73 8.92 9.85
N GLY A 82 -3.94 7.85 9.95
CA GLY A 82 -3.11 7.56 11.12
C GLY A 82 -1.95 8.54 11.27
N PRO A 83 -1.31 8.58 12.43
CA PRO A 83 -0.13 9.39 12.67
C PRO A 83 1.03 9.04 11.73
N ARG A 84 1.87 10.02 11.40
CA ARG A 84 3.10 9.79 10.61
C ARG A 84 4.04 8.83 11.34
N GLY A 85 4.74 8.00 10.58
CA GLY A 85 5.65 7.00 11.16
C GLY A 85 4.97 5.72 11.60
N THR A 86 3.65 5.56 11.36
CA THR A 86 2.93 4.32 11.61
C THR A 86 2.66 3.55 10.32
N GLY A 87 2.57 2.24 10.45
CA GLY A 87 2.29 1.33 9.34
C GLY A 87 1.87 -0.04 9.86
N ILE A 88 1.45 -0.88 8.94
CA ILE A 88 1.11 -2.28 9.20
C ILE A 88 1.92 -3.19 8.28
N ILE A 89 2.25 -4.36 8.80
CA ILE A 89 2.64 -5.54 8.04
C ILE A 89 1.66 -6.64 8.41
N TRP A 90 0.94 -7.12 7.42
CA TRP A 90 0.09 -8.30 7.56
C TRP A 90 0.73 -9.46 6.80
N GLY A 91 0.67 -10.65 7.36
CA GLY A 91 1.11 -11.88 6.71
C GLY A 91 0.20 -13.03 7.06
N ASN A 92 0.02 -13.97 6.14
CA ASN A 92 -0.63 -15.23 6.42
C ASN A 92 0.32 -16.17 7.20
N ASP A 93 -0.21 -17.26 7.76
CA ASP A 93 0.57 -18.21 8.58
C ASP A 93 1.76 -18.80 7.83
N LYS A 94 1.59 -19.09 6.53
CA LYS A 94 2.67 -19.57 5.66
C LYS A 94 3.81 -18.55 5.55
N ALA A 95 3.46 -17.27 5.40
CA ALA A 95 4.45 -16.21 5.28
C ALA A 95 5.21 -16.02 6.58
N TRP A 96 4.50 -15.96 7.69
CA TRP A 96 5.14 -15.81 9.00
C TRP A 96 6.03 -16.99 9.36
N SER A 97 5.65 -18.23 9.04
CA SER A 97 6.47 -19.42 9.30
C SER A 97 7.78 -19.48 8.53
N GLN A 98 7.96 -18.65 7.50
CA GLN A 98 9.17 -18.59 6.67
C GLN A 98 10.04 -17.35 6.97
N ASN A 99 9.67 -16.56 7.99
CA ASN A 99 10.39 -15.36 8.36
C ASN A 99 10.86 -15.43 9.80
N GLU A 100 12.08 -14.97 9.99
CA GLU A 100 12.69 -14.77 11.30
C GLU A 100 13.07 -13.29 11.46
N PRO A 101 12.90 -12.71 12.65
CA PRO A 101 13.30 -11.33 12.88
C PRO A 101 14.82 -11.22 12.85
N VAL A 102 15.34 -10.31 12.03
CA VAL A 102 16.78 -9.99 12.01
C VAL A 102 17.16 -9.15 13.22
N ILE A 103 16.23 -8.27 13.63
CA ILE A 103 16.38 -7.43 14.83
C ILE A 103 15.24 -7.85 15.79
N PRO A 104 15.57 -8.44 16.96
CA PRO A 104 14.56 -8.83 17.94
C PRO A 104 13.75 -7.60 18.40
N SER A 105 12.48 -7.82 18.75
CA SER A 105 11.70 -6.77 19.40
C SER A 105 12.30 -6.45 20.77
N PHE A 106 12.31 -5.16 21.12
CA PHE A 106 12.93 -4.72 22.36
C PHE A 106 12.07 -5.02 23.60
N SER A 107 10.80 -5.36 23.42
CA SER A 107 9.86 -5.70 24.49
C SER A 107 9.82 -7.20 24.74
N ALA A 108 8.94 -7.92 24.05
CA ALA A 108 8.68 -9.32 24.31
C ALA A 108 9.86 -10.26 23.98
N SER A 109 10.62 -9.97 22.92
CA SER A 109 11.84 -10.77 22.63
C SER A 109 12.92 -10.57 23.69
N TYR A 110 12.95 -9.41 24.36
CA TYR A 110 13.85 -9.18 25.49
C TYR A 110 13.45 -10.05 26.69
N ASP A 111 12.15 -10.12 26.98
CA ASP A 111 11.62 -10.96 28.08
C ASP A 111 11.89 -12.45 27.81
N VAL A 112 11.77 -12.91 26.57
CA VAL A 112 12.17 -14.27 26.17
C VAL A 112 13.68 -14.48 26.41
N TRP A 113 14.50 -13.55 25.96
CA TRP A 113 15.96 -13.62 26.13
C TRP A 113 16.39 -13.64 27.60
N MET A 114 15.69 -12.88 28.46
CA MET A 114 15.92 -12.87 29.91
C MET A 114 15.35 -14.08 30.65
N GLY A 115 14.62 -14.97 29.96
CA GLY A 115 14.01 -16.16 30.54
C GLY A 115 12.72 -15.91 31.31
N GLY A 116 12.12 -14.73 31.19
CA GLY A 116 10.84 -14.39 31.80
C GLY A 116 9.63 -14.90 31.03
N MET A 117 9.79 -15.19 29.73
CA MET A 117 8.76 -15.71 28.84
C MET A 117 9.34 -16.80 27.92
N THR A 118 8.48 -17.64 27.36
CA THR A 118 8.84 -18.54 26.26
C THR A 118 8.43 -17.95 24.91
N GLN A 119 9.07 -18.37 23.83
CA GLN A 119 8.86 -17.78 22.51
C GLN A 119 7.42 -17.96 22.00
N ASP A 120 6.76 -19.05 22.36
CA ASP A 120 5.36 -19.33 22.03
C ASP A 120 4.35 -18.45 22.77
N GLN A 121 4.76 -17.79 23.84
CA GLN A 121 3.95 -16.80 24.56
C GLN A 121 3.94 -15.41 23.91
N VAL A 122 4.83 -15.17 22.95
CA VAL A 122 4.94 -13.89 22.23
C VAL A 122 4.15 -13.95 20.93
N SER A 123 3.28 -12.97 20.71
CA SER A 123 2.54 -12.90 19.44
C SER A 123 3.50 -12.67 18.25
N VAL A 124 3.16 -13.25 17.09
CA VAL A 124 3.98 -13.09 15.87
C VAL A 124 4.19 -11.61 15.52
N GLY A 125 3.14 -10.80 15.64
CA GLY A 125 3.22 -9.36 15.36
C GLY A 125 4.19 -8.63 16.29
N GLU A 126 4.22 -9.00 17.55
CA GLU A 126 5.13 -8.42 18.52
C GLU A 126 6.57 -8.89 18.30
N HIS A 127 6.75 -10.18 18.02
CA HIS A 127 8.05 -10.78 17.71
C HIS A 127 8.69 -10.18 16.45
N MET A 128 7.88 -9.88 15.42
CA MET A 128 8.32 -9.31 14.15
C MET A 128 8.36 -7.79 14.12
N SER A 129 7.87 -7.11 15.16
CA SER A 129 7.92 -5.64 15.24
C SER A 129 9.25 -5.20 15.83
N PRO A 130 10.07 -4.42 15.11
CA PRO A 130 11.30 -3.89 15.68
C PRO A 130 10.98 -3.10 16.95
N GLY A 131 11.69 -3.43 18.03
CA GLY A 131 11.60 -2.69 19.27
C GLY A 131 12.52 -1.47 19.28
N GLY A 132 12.63 -0.84 20.43
CA GLY A 132 13.53 0.29 20.67
C GLY A 132 12.80 1.62 20.78
N PHE A 133 13.55 2.68 20.65
CA PHE A 133 13.02 4.03 20.83
C PHE A 133 12.27 4.48 19.58
N HIS A 134 10.95 4.63 19.73
CA HIS A 134 10.05 5.18 18.72
C HIS A 134 8.92 5.96 19.39
N SER A 135 8.15 6.72 18.61
CA SER A 135 7.02 7.48 19.12
C SER A 135 5.87 6.56 19.49
N PHE A 136 5.80 6.16 20.77
CA PHE A 136 4.73 5.31 21.29
C PHE A 136 3.36 5.98 21.15
N GLU A 137 3.29 7.30 21.31
CA GLU A 137 2.08 8.11 21.18
C GLU A 137 1.43 7.93 19.82
N HIS A 138 2.22 7.83 18.76
CA HIS A 138 1.72 7.58 17.41
C HIS A 138 1.06 6.20 17.29
N ARG A 139 1.66 5.17 17.89
CA ARG A 139 1.06 3.82 17.94
C ARG A 139 -0.22 3.80 18.76
N TRP A 140 -0.23 4.47 19.91
CA TRP A 140 -1.40 4.53 20.77
C TRP A 140 -2.56 5.34 20.18
N ALA A 141 -2.27 6.34 19.35
CA ALA A 141 -3.27 7.11 18.64
C ALA A 141 -3.84 6.38 17.40
N LEU A 142 -3.13 5.38 16.86
CA LEU A 142 -3.53 4.69 15.64
C LEU A 142 -4.92 4.02 15.70
N PRO A 143 -5.36 3.40 16.80
CA PRO A 143 -6.70 2.82 16.91
C PRO A 143 -7.82 3.81 16.61
N GLU A 144 -7.68 5.10 16.96
CA GLU A 144 -8.70 6.12 16.70
C GLU A 144 -8.87 6.39 15.19
N ALA A 145 -7.78 6.33 14.42
CA ALA A 145 -7.83 6.44 12.96
C ALA A 145 -8.62 5.26 12.34
N PHE A 146 -8.39 4.05 12.82
CA PHE A 146 -9.16 2.88 12.38
C PHE A 146 -10.64 2.98 12.79
N LYS A 147 -10.94 3.44 14.01
CA LYS A 147 -12.33 3.66 14.46
C LYS A 147 -13.05 4.65 13.57
N LEU A 148 -12.42 5.78 13.25
CA LEU A 148 -12.98 6.77 12.31
C LEU A 148 -13.27 6.14 10.95
N HIS A 149 -12.30 5.39 10.40
CA HIS A 149 -12.46 4.75 9.10
C HIS A 149 -13.58 3.70 9.11
N MET A 150 -13.73 2.94 10.19
CA MET A 150 -14.83 1.99 10.39
C MET A 150 -16.19 2.69 10.50
N GLN A 151 -16.26 3.84 11.17
CA GLN A 151 -17.48 4.65 11.27
C GLN A 151 -17.91 5.20 9.92
N LEU A 152 -16.97 5.64 9.08
CA LEU A 152 -17.24 6.08 7.70
C LEU A 152 -17.71 4.90 6.82
N GLY A 153 -17.20 3.72 7.08
CA GLY A 153 -17.47 2.49 6.34
C GLY A 153 -16.63 2.37 5.06
N LYS A 154 -15.92 1.26 4.90
CA LYS A 154 -14.99 1.00 3.76
C LYS A 154 -15.67 1.22 2.40
N ALA A 155 -16.89 0.71 2.22
CA ALA A 155 -17.65 0.84 0.97
C ALA A 155 -17.98 2.30 0.65
N ASN A 156 -18.34 3.10 1.66
CA ASN A 156 -18.67 4.53 1.50
C ASN A 156 -17.41 5.32 1.12
N VAL A 157 -16.27 5.02 1.77
CA VAL A 157 -14.98 5.64 1.46
C VAL A 157 -14.58 5.35 0.01
N GLN A 158 -14.59 4.08 -0.40
CA GLN A 158 -14.29 3.70 -1.78
C GLN A 158 -15.20 4.42 -2.77
N LYS A 159 -16.52 4.35 -2.56
CA LYS A 159 -17.51 4.98 -3.44
C LYS A 159 -17.21 6.47 -3.61
N ARG A 160 -17.01 7.19 -2.49
CA ARG A 160 -16.79 8.63 -2.53
C ARG A 160 -15.50 9.02 -3.24
N ILE A 161 -14.41 8.32 -2.96
CA ILE A 161 -13.12 8.57 -3.61
C ILE A 161 -13.20 8.27 -5.10
N HIS A 162 -13.80 7.17 -5.50
CA HIS A 162 -13.98 6.80 -6.91
C HIS A 162 -14.86 7.80 -7.65
N GLU A 163 -15.94 8.32 -7.05
CA GLU A 163 -16.77 9.40 -7.61
C GLU A 163 -15.96 10.67 -7.88
N LEU A 164 -15.22 11.15 -6.88
CA LEU A 164 -14.40 12.36 -7.00
C LEU A 164 -13.30 12.21 -8.05
N ASN A 165 -12.61 11.08 -8.04
CA ASN A 165 -11.58 10.81 -9.03
C ASN A 165 -12.14 10.65 -10.43
N GLN A 166 -13.31 10.06 -10.59
CA GLN A 166 -13.96 9.95 -11.89
C GLN A 166 -14.35 11.33 -12.42
N GLN A 167 -14.90 12.20 -11.57
CA GLN A 167 -15.21 13.58 -11.93
C GLN A 167 -13.94 14.35 -12.36
N THR A 168 -12.86 14.21 -11.61
CA THR A 168 -11.57 14.82 -11.91
C THR A 168 -11.00 14.33 -13.25
N LYS A 169 -10.96 13.01 -13.46
CA LYS A 169 -10.49 12.41 -14.72
C LYS A 169 -11.30 12.88 -15.91
N GLN A 170 -12.64 12.91 -15.80
CA GLN A 170 -13.53 13.37 -16.85
C GLN A 170 -13.35 14.87 -17.16
N GLY A 171 -13.13 15.69 -16.14
CA GLY A 171 -12.84 17.11 -16.29
C GLY A 171 -11.52 17.34 -17.03
N LEU A 172 -10.46 16.71 -16.57
CA LEU A 172 -9.12 16.81 -17.17
C LEU A 172 -9.08 16.29 -18.61
N ALA A 173 -9.78 15.19 -18.91
CA ALA A 173 -9.82 14.60 -20.24
C ALA A 173 -10.49 15.50 -21.32
N LYS A 174 -11.28 16.51 -20.91
CA LYS A 174 -11.88 17.50 -21.82
C LYS A 174 -10.93 18.62 -22.20
N MET A 175 -9.78 18.74 -21.53
CA MET A 175 -8.83 19.81 -21.74
C MET A 175 -7.77 19.36 -22.77
N ALA A 176 -7.77 19.94 -23.96
CA ALA A 176 -6.89 19.52 -25.05
C ALA A 176 -5.38 19.61 -24.74
N HIS A 177 -5.00 20.47 -23.79
CA HIS A 177 -3.62 20.67 -23.34
C HIS A 177 -3.24 19.76 -22.14
N VAL A 178 -4.13 18.88 -21.70
CA VAL A 178 -3.87 17.95 -20.58
C VAL A 178 -3.72 16.52 -21.11
N LYS A 179 -2.67 15.85 -20.66
CA LYS A 179 -2.46 14.43 -20.89
C LYS A 179 -2.66 13.67 -19.60
N LEU A 180 -3.71 12.87 -19.52
CA LEU A 180 -4.02 12.02 -18.38
C LEU A 180 -3.21 10.70 -18.47
N TYR A 181 -2.57 10.31 -17.35
CA TYR A 181 -1.83 9.04 -17.21
C TYR A 181 -2.60 8.00 -16.41
N THR A 182 -3.44 8.44 -15.49
CA THR A 182 -4.28 7.52 -14.71
C THR A 182 -5.38 6.94 -15.58
N PRO A 183 -5.58 5.60 -15.56
CA PRO A 183 -6.64 4.96 -16.32
C PRO A 183 -8.03 5.53 -15.99
N ALA A 184 -8.88 5.65 -17.02
CA ALA A 184 -10.23 6.17 -16.85
C ALA A 184 -11.11 5.24 -15.99
N SER A 185 -10.93 3.91 -16.13
CA SER A 185 -11.69 2.91 -15.36
C SER A 185 -11.28 2.87 -13.89
N ASN A 186 -12.27 2.78 -12.98
CA ASN A 186 -12.05 2.56 -11.56
C ASN A 186 -11.58 1.13 -11.24
N GLU A 187 -11.69 0.20 -12.17
CA GLU A 187 -11.07 -1.13 -12.04
C GLU A 187 -9.55 -1.07 -12.12
N LEU A 188 -9.03 -0.13 -12.90
CA LEU A 188 -7.60 0.05 -13.15
C LEU A 188 -7.01 1.29 -12.46
N SER A 189 -7.79 2.00 -11.65
CA SER A 189 -7.36 3.18 -10.91
C SER A 189 -8.01 3.23 -9.51
N SER A 190 -7.50 4.09 -8.64
CA SER A 190 -7.98 4.25 -7.27
C SER A 190 -7.95 5.75 -6.88
N GLY A 191 -7.40 6.09 -5.71
CA GLY A 191 -7.41 7.43 -5.12
C GLY A 191 -6.50 8.48 -5.77
N LEU A 192 -5.70 8.12 -6.78
CA LEU A 192 -4.74 9.03 -7.40
C LEU A 192 -5.14 9.39 -8.82
N VAL A 193 -4.92 10.67 -9.20
CA VAL A 193 -5.08 11.15 -10.58
C VAL A 193 -3.81 11.88 -10.99
N CYS A 194 -3.07 11.32 -11.96
CA CYS A 194 -1.79 11.82 -12.44
C CYS A 194 -1.91 12.30 -13.89
N PHE A 195 -1.37 13.47 -14.17
CA PHE A 195 -1.49 14.12 -15.48
C PHE A 195 -0.33 15.07 -15.75
N ASP A 196 -0.17 15.45 -17.02
CA ASP A 196 0.69 16.53 -17.47
C ASP A 196 -0.13 17.65 -18.12
N VAL A 197 0.42 18.86 -18.08
CA VAL A 197 -0.08 20.02 -18.80
C VAL A 197 0.95 20.41 -19.86
N GLN A 198 0.52 20.48 -21.11
CA GLN A 198 1.41 20.82 -22.24
C GLN A 198 2.12 22.17 -22.00
N GLY A 199 3.44 22.17 -22.15
CA GLY A 199 4.27 23.38 -21.98
C GLY A 199 4.55 23.77 -20.54
N MET A 200 4.07 23.02 -19.53
CA MET A 200 4.32 23.31 -18.13
C MET A 200 5.03 22.13 -17.43
N LYS A 201 5.98 22.46 -16.56
CA LYS A 201 6.57 21.46 -15.64
C LYS A 201 5.58 21.16 -14.50
N PRO A 202 5.55 19.91 -13.98
CA PRO A 202 4.65 19.55 -12.88
C PRO A 202 4.71 20.48 -11.67
N GLU A 203 5.90 20.95 -11.30
CA GLU A 203 6.11 21.87 -10.19
C GLU A 203 5.45 23.24 -10.44
N ALA A 204 5.49 23.72 -11.68
CA ALA A 204 4.83 24.97 -12.06
C ALA A 204 3.30 24.83 -12.01
N VAL A 205 2.77 23.70 -12.45
CA VAL A 205 1.32 23.37 -12.31
C VAL A 205 0.92 23.39 -10.84
N VAL A 206 1.66 22.69 -9.96
CA VAL A 206 1.41 22.64 -8.53
C VAL A 206 1.41 24.04 -7.93
N LYS A 207 2.43 24.86 -8.23
CA LYS A 207 2.53 26.24 -7.74
C LYS A 207 1.31 27.08 -8.15
N THR A 208 0.97 27.06 -9.43
CA THR A 208 -0.17 27.84 -9.97
C THR A 208 -1.49 27.41 -9.33
N MET A 209 -1.67 26.12 -9.09
CA MET A 209 -2.88 25.61 -8.44
C MET A 209 -2.96 26.01 -6.97
N HIS A 210 -1.82 25.97 -6.23
CA HIS A 210 -1.76 26.47 -4.85
C HIS A 210 -2.13 27.94 -4.74
N GLU A 211 -1.68 28.78 -5.67
CA GLU A 211 -2.05 30.22 -5.74
C GLU A 211 -3.56 30.43 -5.91
N LYS A 212 -4.27 29.41 -6.43
CA LYS A 212 -5.74 29.38 -6.57
C LYS A 212 -6.44 28.65 -5.43
N GLY A 213 -5.74 28.29 -4.36
CA GLY A 213 -6.30 27.58 -3.21
C GLY A 213 -6.54 26.08 -3.45
N ILE A 214 -6.00 25.50 -4.52
CA ILE A 214 -6.14 24.08 -4.83
C ILE A 214 -4.87 23.36 -4.42
N ILE A 215 -4.99 22.45 -3.43
CA ILE A 215 -3.86 21.68 -2.92
C ILE A 215 -3.67 20.43 -3.78
N MET A 216 -2.47 20.29 -4.32
CA MET A 216 -2.03 19.14 -5.08
C MET A 216 -0.51 18.94 -4.93
N SER A 217 0.03 17.88 -5.47
CA SER A 217 1.46 17.58 -5.44
C SER A 217 1.97 17.16 -6.83
N ASN A 218 3.27 17.11 -6.99
CA ASN A 218 3.90 16.36 -8.07
C ASN A 218 4.43 15.01 -7.55
N THR A 219 4.62 14.05 -8.45
CA THR A 219 5.15 12.75 -8.07
C THR A 219 6.67 12.83 -7.85
N PRO A 220 7.23 12.23 -6.77
CA PRO A 220 8.64 12.37 -6.40
C PRO A 220 9.54 11.36 -7.13
N TYR A 221 9.39 11.23 -8.45
CA TYR A 221 10.14 10.27 -9.26
C TYR A 221 10.92 10.97 -10.35
N ARG A 222 11.87 10.25 -10.98
CA ARG A 222 12.66 10.77 -12.11
C ARG A 222 11.77 11.30 -13.23
N VAL A 223 10.67 10.59 -13.52
CA VAL A 223 9.58 11.10 -14.36
C VAL A 223 8.49 11.55 -13.41
N SER A 224 8.30 12.86 -13.33
CA SER A 224 7.34 13.49 -12.43
C SER A 224 6.08 13.90 -13.18
N TYR A 225 4.94 13.81 -12.52
CA TYR A 225 3.63 14.23 -13.02
C TYR A 225 2.93 15.10 -11.98
N ALA A 226 2.08 16.00 -12.41
CA ALA A 226 1.12 16.66 -11.53
C ALA A 226 0.12 15.63 -11.01
N ARG A 227 -0.24 15.71 -9.70
CA ARG A 227 -1.02 14.66 -9.05
C ARG A 227 -2.02 15.22 -8.05
N PHE A 228 -3.30 14.80 -8.19
CA PHE A 228 -4.30 14.84 -7.13
C PHE A 228 -4.28 13.52 -6.33
N ALA A 229 -4.51 13.63 -5.00
CA ALA A 229 -4.58 12.50 -4.07
C ALA A 229 -5.67 12.74 -3.03
#